data_48dd66b3ecb2313d460209232ff8efec
#
_entry.id   48dd66b3ecb2313d460209232ff8efec
#
_cell.length_a   1.000
_cell.length_b   1.000
_cell.length_c   1.000
_cell.angle_alpha   90.00
_cell.angle_beta   90.00
_cell.angle_gamma   90.00
#
_symmetry.space_group_name_H-M   'P 1'
#
loop_
_entity.id
_entity.type
_entity.pdbx_description
1 polymer ?
#
loop_
_entity_poly.entity_id
_entity_poly.type
_entity_poly.pdbx_seq_one_letter_code
_entity_poly.pdbx_strand_id
1 'polypeptide(L)'
;MTVDNKISKEQTIFNHIGNKIKTEDREINIITRLEEPLIVVLENVLSDEECDELIRLSKDKMHRSKIGVTHELNEIRTSSSMFFQDNENDIISKIEKRVSSIMNIPIEHGDGIQILKYTPGQEYKAHFDFFTSTSKAAKNNRISTIIMYLNDVEQGGETFFPKLNFSVSPQKGMAVYFEYFYNDKKLNELTLHGGAPVITGEKWVATQWMRRQK
;
A
#
# COMPACT_ATOMS: atom_id res chain seq x y z
N MET A 1 -43.85 12.75 -3.65
CA MET A 1 -42.65 13.15 -2.86
C MET A 1 -41.63 12.06 -3.05
N THR A 2 -40.72 12.25 -4.00
CA THR A 2 -39.58 11.37 -4.21
C THR A 2 -38.55 11.67 -3.10
N VAL A 3 -38.39 10.77 -2.17
CA VAL A 3 -37.27 10.82 -1.18
C VAL A 3 -36.03 10.52 -1.98
N ASP A 4 -35.26 11.55 -2.31
CA ASP A 4 -33.89 11.40 -2.81
C ASP A 4 -33.07 10.76 -1.67
N ASN A 5 -32.92 9.44 -1.72
CA ASN A 5 -31.93 8.72 -0.92
C ASN A 5 -30.54 9.09 -1.47
N LYS A 6 -30.08 10.30 -1.18
CA LYS A 6 -28.65 10.62 -1.27
C LYS A 6 -27.93 9.71 -0.28
N ILE A 7 -27.39 8.61 -0.79
CA ILE A 7 -26.39 7.83 -0.04
C ILE A 7 -25.29 8.83 0.30
N SER A 8 -25.13 9.13 1.59
CA SER A 8 -24.05 10.03 2.03
C SER A 8 -22.72 9.41 1.63
N LYS A 9 -21.96 10.15 0.82
CA LYS A 9 -20.62 9.73 0.42
C LYS A 9 -19.79 9.52 1.68
N GLU A 10 -19.13 8.36 1.79
CA GLU A 10 -18.17 8.08 2.86
C GLU A 10 -17.04 9.10 2.75
N GLN A 11 -16.70 9.75 3.87
CA GLN A 11 -15.59 10.70 3.88
C GLN A 11 -14.27 9.94 3.84
N THR A 12 -13.30 10.51 3.14
CA THR A 12 -11.92 9.97 3.14
C THR A 12 -11.34 10.03 4.56
N ILE A 13 -10.55 9.01 4.89
CA ILE A 13 -9.76 8.95 6.12
C ILE A 13 -8.53 9.85 5.99
N PHE A 14 -8.00 9.98 4.77
CA PHE A 14 -6.87 10.84 4.44
C PHE A 14 -7.27 12.32 4.60
N ASN A 15 -6.99 12.87 5.75
CA ASN A 15 -7.43 14.21 6.16
C ASN A 15 -6.30 15.27 6.05
N HIS A 16 -5.46 15.16 5.03
CA HIS A 16 -4.39 16.13 4.80
C HIS A 16 -4.81 17.17 3.75
N ILE A 17 -4.69 18.45 4.12
CA ILE A 17 -5.02 19.59 3.27
C ILE A 17 -3.72 20.19 2.69
N GLY A 18 -3.78 20.59 1.42
CA GLY A 18 -2.62 21.17 0.72
C GLY A 18 -1.67 20.11 0.14
N ASN A 19 -0.43 20.49 -0.08
CA ASN A 19 0.54 19.71 -0.84
C ASN A 19 1.61 19.03 0.03
N LYS A 20 1.48 19.11 1.36
CA LYS A 20 2.47 18.59 2.30
C LYS A 20 1.81 17.96 3.52
N ILE A 21 2.41 16.88 3.99
CA ILE A 21 2.07 16.23 5.24
C ILE A 21 3.26 16.42 6.19
N LYS A 22 2.98 16.94 7.38
CA LYS A 22 3.97 17.05 8.45
C LYS A 22 3.76 15.91 9.42
N THR A 23 4.73 15.01 9.50
CA THR A 23 4.81 14.00 10.54
C THR A 23 5.76 14.48 11.65
N GLU A 24 5.90 13.70 12.71
CA GLU A 24 6.80 14.04 13.82
C GLU A 24 8.25 14.23 13.37
N ASP A 25 8.68 13.47 12.37
CA ASP A 25 10.09 13.37 11.97
C ASP A 25 10.39 13.81 10.53
N ARG A 26 9.34 14.13 9.74
CA ARG A 26 9.53 14.38 8.30
C ARG A 26 8.43 15.25 7.69
N GLU A 27 8.79 16.00 6.65
CA GLU A 27 7.84 16.65 5.75
C GLU A 27 7.75 15.83 4.45
N ILE A 28 6.54 15.43 4.08
CA ILE A 28 6.23 14.57 2.95
C ILE A 28 5.48 15.38 1.92
N ASN A 29 5.87 15.30 0.66
CA ASN A 29 5.23 16.02 -0.44
C ASN A 29 4.10 15.17 -1.06
N ILE A 30 2.95 15.79 -1.32
CA ILE A 30 1.88 15.21 -2.14
C ILE A 30 2.13 15.61 -3.58
N ILE A 31 2.50 14.65 -4.43
CA ILE A 31 2.84 14.89 -5.83
C ILE A 31 1.62 14.80 -6.73
N THR A 32 0.75 13.83 -6.45
CA THR A 32 -0.46 13.61 -7.23
C THR A 32 -1.58 13.15 -6.30
N ARG A 33 -2.80 13.66 -6.54
CA ARG A 33 -4.00 13.23 -5.83
C ARG A 33 -5.14 13.02 -6.84
N LEU A 34 -5.69 11.81 -6.86
CA LEU A 34 -7.00 11.52 -7.41
C LEU A 34 -7.98 11.50 -6.25
N GLU A 35 -9.13 12.14 -6.43
CA GLU A 35 -10.14 12.24 -5.35
C GLU A 35 -11.15 11.09 -5.39
N GLU A 36 -11.40 10.50 -6.55
CA GLU A 36 -12.40 9.45 -6.73
C GLU A 36 -11.95 8.40 -7.75
N PRO A 37 -11.47 7.24 -7.29
CA PRO A 37 -11.17 6.86 -5.90
C PRO A 37 -10.01 7.68 -5.35
N LEU A 38 -9.87 7.75 -4.03
CA LEU A 38 -8.72 8.43 -3.46
C LEU A 38 -7.46 7.61 -3.70
N ILE A 39 -6.55 8.17 -4.50
CA ILE A 39 -5.19 7.64 -4.72
C ILE A 39 -4.22 8.81 -4.62
N VAL A 40 -3.21 8.68 -3.78
CA VAL A 40 -2.25 9.75 -3.51
C VAL A 40 -0.82 9.24 -3.74
N VAL A 41 -0.05 9.95 -4.57
CA VAL A 41 1.39 9.69 -4.74
C VAL A 41 2.15 10.65 -3.85
N LEU A 42 3.05 10.10 -3.05
CA LEU A 42 3.80 10.79 -2.02
C LEU A 42 5.30 10.69 -2.29
N GLU A 43 6.02 11.77 -2.05
CA GLU A 43 7.47 11.84 -2.13
C GLU A 43 8.07 12.10 -0.75
N ASN A 44 9.31 11.63 -0.54
CA ASN A 44 10.02 11.78 0.72
C ASN A 44 9.35 11.06 1.90
N VAL A 45 8.71 9.90 1.63
CA VAL A 45 8.10 9.07 2.68
C VAL A 45 9.15 8.34 3.48
N LEU A 46 10.20 7.83 2.82
CA LEU A 46 11.36 7.19 3.43
C LEU A 46 12.64 7.90 2.99
N SER A 47 13.68 7.89 3.83
CA SER A 47 15.02 8.29 3.40
C SER A 47 15.72 7.14 2.69
N ASP A 48 16.82 7.47 1.98
CA ASP A 48 17.65 6.47 1.31
C ASP A 48 18.20 5.44 2.30
N GLU A 49 18.65 5.90 3.48
CA GLU A 49 19.17 5.05 4.54
C GLU A 49 18.08 4.13 5.13
N GLU A 50 16.86 4.65 5.30
CA GLU A 50 15.71 3.85 5.76
C GLU A 50 15.35 2.76 4.74
N CYS A 51 15.35 3.09 3.45
CA CYS A 51 15.12 2.14 2.37
C CYS A 51 16.19 1.03 2.37
N ASP A 52 17.47 1.40 2.41
CA ASP A 52 18.59 0.46 2.40
C ASP A 52 18.58 -0.44 3.63
N GLU A 53 18.23 0.11 4.80
CA GLU A 53 18.15 -0.65 6.04
C GLU A 53 16.98 -1.65 6.04
N LEU A 54 15.79 -1.26 5.51
CA LEU A 54 14.67 -2.19 5.35
C LEU A 54 15.04 -3.37 4.44
N ILE A 55 15.73 -3.11 3.33
CA ILE A 55 16.23 -4.16 2.44
C ILE A 55 17.25 -5.06 3.18
N ARG A 56 18.22 -4.45 3.88
CA ARG A 56 19.26 -5.18 4.62
C ARG A 56 18.67 -6.10 5.69
N LEU A 57 17.67 -5.62 6.46
CA LEU A 57 17.02 -6.39 7.53
C LEU A 57 16.16 -7.54 7.03
N SER A 58 15.66 -7.42 5.78
CA SER A 58 14.69 -8.36 5.20
C SER A 58 15.31 -9.40 4.26
N LYS A 59 16.39 -9.08 3.55
CA LYS A 59 16.93 -9.89 2.43
C LYS A 59 17.12 -11.37 2.72
N ASP A 60 17.59 -11.72 3.91
CA ASP A 60 17.89 -13.10 4.30
C ASP A 60 16.67 -13.83 4.94
N LYS A 61 15.55 -13.10 5.12
CA LYS A 61 14.29 -13.61 5.69
C LYS A 61 13.19 -13.80 4.65
N MET A 62 13.50 -13.58 3.37
CA MET A 62 12.51 -13.61 2.29
C MET A 62 12.06 -15.03 1.94
N HIS A 63 10.75 -15.25 1.86
CA HIS A 63 10.14 -16.50 1.44
C HIS A 63 9.18 -16.24 0.27
N ARG A 64 8.92 -17.24 -0.58
CA ARG A 64 7.92 -17.15 -1.64
C ARG A 64 6.60 -16.65 -1.08
N SER A 65 6.07 -15.55 -1.65
CA SER A 65 4.83 -14.91 -1.17
C SER A 65 3.64 -15.85 -1.29
N LYS A 66 2.78 -15.82 -0.27
CA LYS A 66 1.52 -16.54 -0.21
C LYS A 66 0.36 -15.55 -0.33
N ILE A 67 -0.81 -16.03 -0.81
CA ILE A 67 -1.99 -15.19 -1.00
C ILE A 67 -3.13 -15.67 -0.11
N GLY A 68 -3.95 -14.72 0.35
CA GLY A 68 -5.20 -14.96 1.05
C GLY A 68 -5.04 -15.54 2.45
N VAL A 69 -6.16 -15.88 3.05
CA VAL A 69 -6.24 -16.41 4.42
C VAL A 69 -5.70 -17.85 4.51
N THR A 70 -5.70 -18.59 3.40
CA THR A 70 -5.20 -19.98 3.30
C THR A 70 -3.70 -20.07 3.14
N HIS A 71 -3.02 -18.93 2.92
CA HIS A 71 -1.57 -18.88 2.69
C HIS A 71 -1.08 -19.83 1.59
N GLU A 72 -1.80 -19.90 0.47
CA GLU A 72 -1.43 -20.74 -0.67
C GLU A 72 -0.46 -20.05 -1.61
N LEU A 73 0.41 -20.85 -2.24
CA LEU A 73 1.24 -20.37 -3.36
C LEU A 73 0.35 -20.19 -4.59
N ASN A 74 0.48 -19.07 -5.28
CA ASN A 74 -0.35 -18.76 -6.43
C ASN A 74 0.45 -18.05 -7.53
N GLU A 75 0.10 -18.34 -8.78
CA GLU A 75 0.66 -17.68 -9.98
C GLU A 75 0.22 -16.22 -10.14
N ILE A 76 -0.76 -15.77 -9.35
CA ILE A 76 -1.21 -14.37 -9.33
C ILE A 76 -0.16 -13.46 -8.70
N ARG A 77 0.61 -13.96 -7.71
CA ARG A 77 1.67 -13.23 -7.01
C ARG A 77 2.96 -14.04 -7.02
N THR A 78 3.96 -13.55 -7.75
CA THR A 78 5.21 -14.30 -7.96
C THR A 78 6.39 -13.80 -7.11
N SER A 79 6.21 -12.78 -6.29
CA SER A 79 7.21 -12.19 -5.39
C SER A 79 7.69 -13.11 -4.26
N SER A 80 8.76 -12.70 -3.60
CA SER A 80 9.10 -13.15 -2.25
C SER A 80 8.72 -12.09 -1.23
N SER A 81 8.46 -12.48 0.03
CA SER A 81 8.08 -11.54 1.09
C SER A 81 8.45 -12.01 2.49
N MET A 82 8.49 -11.05 3.41
CA MET A 82 8.55 -11.25 4.86
C MET A 82 7.75 -10.15 5.55
N PHE A 83 7.38 -10.36 6.81
CA PHE A 83 6.75 -9.36 7.66
C PHE A 83 7.68 -8.99 8.82
N PHE A 84 7.73 -7.71 9.12
CA PHE A 84 8.25 -7.26 10.42
C PHE A 84 7.15 -7.40 11.48
N GLN A 85 7.57 -7.71 12.71
CA GLN A 85 6.69 -7.61 13.87
C GLN A 85 6.48 -6.13 14.23
N ASP A 86 5.33 -5.81 14.81
CA ASP A 86 5.05 -4.46 15.28
C ASP A 86 6.15 -4.03 16.26
N ASN A 87 6.71 -2.84 16.05
CA ASN A 87 7.80 -2.28 16.86
C ASN A 87 9.04 -3.19 16.97
N GLU A 88 9.34 -4.01 15.95
CA GLU A 88 10.45 -4.98 15.98
C GLU A 88 11.82 -4.35 16.33
N ASN A 89 12.02 -3.09 15.93
CA ASN A 89 13.20 -2.28 16.24
C ASN A 89 12.89 -0.79 16.03
N ASP A 90 13.85 0.08 16.38
CA ASP A 90 13.67 1.54 16.35
C ASP A 90 13.31 2.08 14.98
N ILE A 91 13.88 1.54 13.89
CA ILE A 91 13.58 2.00 12.54
C ILE A 91 12.16 1.60 12.12
N ILE A 92 11.74 0.37 12.44
CA ILE A 92 10.37 -0.10 12.18
C ILE A 92 9.38 0.76 12.97
N SER A 93 9.59 0.95 14.28
CA SER A 93 8.74 1.79 15.12
C SER A 93 8.61 3.22 14.60
N LYS A 94 9.71 3.79 14.11
CA LYS A 94 9.74 5.15 13.53
C LYS A 94 8.92 5.22 12.24
N ILE A 95 9.08 4.24 11.35
CA ILE A 95 8.34 4.17 10.07
C ILE A 95 6.86 3.92 10.34
N GLU A 96 6.50 3.02 11.26
CA GLU A 96 5.12 2.75 11.66
C GLU A 96 4.40 4.00 12.16
N LYS A 97 5.02 4.79 13.03
CA LYS A 97 4.46 6.08 13.52
C LYS A 97 4.24 7.06 12.37
N ARG A 98 5.19 7.17 11.45
CA ARG A 98 5.08 8.01 10.26
C ARG A 98 3.92 7.55 9.38
N VAL A 99 3.85 6.26 9.07
CA VAL A 99 2.79 5.66 8.25
C VAL A 99 1.42 5.87 8.90
N SER A 100 1.30 5.66 10.22
CA SER A 100 0.08 5.96 10.98
C SER A 100 -0.36 7.42 10.81
N SER A 101 0.59 8.37 10.88
CA SER A 101 0.31 9.80 10.65
C SER A 101 -0.13 10.09 9.22
N ILE A 102 0.50 9.47 8.21
CA ILE A 102 0.12 9.61 6.79
C ILE A 102 -1.28 9.07 6.55
N MET A 103 -1.55 7.85 7.02
CA MET A 103 -2.80 7.14 6.79
C MET A 103 -3.94 7.62 7.70
N ASN A 104 -3.62 8.45 8.71
CA ASN A 104 -4.55 8.95 9.73
C ASN A 104 -5.33 7.84 10.45
N ILE A 105 -4.64 6.73 10.74
CA ILE A 105 -5.18 5.55 11.41
C ILE A 105 -4.16 5.07 12.45
N PRO A 106 -4.58 4.71 13.68
CA PRO A 106 -3.67 4.15 14.68
C PRO A 106 -2.93 2.92 14.14
N ILE A 107 -1.63 2.82 14.43
CA ILE A 107 -0.78 1.74 13.91
C ILE A 107 -1.26 0.35 14.33
N GLU A 108 -1.93 0.24 15.47
CA GLU A 108 -2.50 -1.00 15.99
C GLU A 108 -3.60 -1.60 15.12
N HIS A 109 -4.09 -0.83 14.13
CA HIS A 109 -5.02 -1.31 13.10
C HIS A 109 -4.29 -1.93 11.89
N GLY A 110 -2.97 -1.90 11.89
CA GLY A 110 -2.13 -2.40 10.80
C GLY A 110 -1.99 -3.92 10.79
N ASP A 111 -1.67 -4.46 9.61
CA ASP A 111 -1.29 -5.87 9.43
C ASP A 111 0.21 -6.12 9.67
N GLY A 112 0.98 -5.11 10.11
CA GLY A 112 2.44 -5.09 10.13
C GLY A 112 3.02 -4.73 8.74
N ILE A 113 4.27 -4.25 8.74
CA ILE A 113 4.96 -3.88 7.49
C ILE A 113 5.42 -5.13 6.76
N GLN A 114 4.89 -5.36 5.55
CA GLN A 114 5.33 -6.44 4.67
C GLN A 114 6.37 -5.93 3.68
N ILE A 115 7.55 -6.54 3.65
CA ILE A 115 8.55 -6.33 2.60
C ILE A 115 8.30 -7.33 1.48
N LEU A 116 8.35 -6.84 0.24
CA LEU A 116 8.23 -7.64 -0.97
C LEU A 116 9.41 -7.40 -1.89
N LYS A 117 9.88 -8.48 -2.50
CA LYS A 117 10.91 -8.46 -3.54
C LYS A 117 10.37 -9.10 -4.81
N TYR A 118 10.62 -8.44 -5.93
CA TYR A 118 10.35 -8.96 -7.28
C TYR A 118 11.65 -8.93 -8.08
N THR A 119 11.95 -10.04 -8.76
CA THR A 119 13.04 -10.17 -9.73
C THR A 119 12.49 -10.17 -11.16
N PRO A 120 13.31 -10.08 -12.20
CA PRO A 120 12.83 -10.08 -13.59
C PRO A 120 11.83 -11.18 -13.90
N GLY A 121 10.73 -10.82 -14.56
CA GLY A 121 9.59 -11.68 -14.85
C GLY A 121 8.58 -11.86 -13.72
N GLN A 122 8.87 -11.38 -12.52
CA GLN A 122 7.93 -11.45 -11.40
C GLN A 122 6.96 -10.27 -11.39
N GLU A 123 5.73 -10.55 -11.00
CA GLU A 123 4.61 -9.60 -10.98
C GLU A 123 3.64 -9.87 -9.83
N TYR A 124 2.71 -8.95 -9.63
CA TYR A 124 1.48 -9.19 -8.89
C TYR A 124 0.30 -8.75 -9.76
N LYS A 125 -0.45 -9.72 -10.30
CA LYS A 125 -1.59 -9.45 -11.17
C LYS A 125 -2.63 -8.58 -10.48
N ALA A 126 -3.49 -7.95 -11.27
CA ALA A 126 -4.52 -7.06 -10.75
C ALA A 126 -5.41 -7.77 -9.72
N HIS A 127 -5.56 -7.15 -8.55
CA HIS A 127 -6.29 -7.67 -7.39
C HIS A 127 -6.87 -6.53 -6.55
N PHE A 128 -7.71 -6.89 -5.60
CA PHE A 128 -8.14 -6.01 -4.52
C PHE A 128 -7.46 -6.44 -3.22
N ASP A 129 -7.10 -5.49 -2.38
CA ASP A 129 -6.50 -5.78 -1.07
C ASP A 129 -7.53 -6.07 0.02
N PHE A 130 -8.77 -5.61 -0.17
CA PHE A 130 -9.85 -5.91 0.77
C PHE A 130 -10.38 -7.34 0.57
N PHE A 131 -10.87 -7.92 1.65
CA PHE A 131 -11.42 -9.28 1.64
C PHE A 131 -12.87 -9.26 1.15
N THR A 132 -13.23 -10.26 0.34
CA THR A 132 -14.64 -10.45 -0.08
C THR A 132 -15.53 -10.76 1.11
N SER A 133 -16.83 -10.42 1.01
CA SER A 133 -17.82 -10.60 2.09
C SER A 133 -17.97 -12.05 2.59
N THR A 134 -17.56 -13.03 1.80
CA THR A 134 -17.57 -14.46 2.16
C THR A 134 -16.39 -14.87 3.04
N SER A 135 -15.35 -14.05 3.13
CA SER A 135 -14.19 -14.33 3.96
C SER A 135 -14.43 -13.99 5.43
N LYS A 136 -13.94 -14.83 6.36
CA LYS A 136 -13.94 -14.49 7.80
C LYS A 136 -13.19 -13.19 8.10
N ALA A 137 -12.13 -12.90 7.34
CA ALA A 137 -11.34 -11.68 7.46
C ALA A 137 -12.13 -10.40 7.11
N ALA A 138 -13.23 -10.51 6.35
CA ALA A 138 -14.09 -9.38 6.00
C ALA A 138 -14.82 -8.76 7.20
N LYS A 139 -14.86 -9.43 8.36
CA LYS A 139 -15.43 -8.86 9.60
C LYS A 139 -14.64 -7.67 10.11
N ASN A 140 -13.31 -7.71 9.94
CA ASN A 140 -12.40 -6.59 10.19
C ASN A 140 -11.59 -6.35 8.92
N ASN A 141 -12.22 -5.75 7.93
CA ASN A 141 -11.65 -5.62 6.59
C ASN A 141 -10.60 -4.50 6.51
N ARG A 142 -9.70 -4.61 5.54
CA ARG A 142 -8.75 -3.56 5.17
C ARG A 142 -9.50 -2.38 4.59
N ILE A 143 -9.11 -1.16 4.95
CA ILE A 143 -9.74 0.09 4.50
C ILE A 143 -8.80 0.98 3.71
N SER A 144 -7.50 0.77 3.83
CA SER A 144 -6.50 1.51 3.06
C SER A 144 -5.19 0.74 2.94
N THR A 145 -4.40 1.13 1.94
CA THR A 145 -3.06 0.59 1.67
C THR A 145 -2.09 1.74 1.39
N ILE A 146 -0.87 1.60 1.90
CA ILE A 146 0.28 2.38 1.44
C ILE A 146 1.36 1.41 0.93
N ILE A 147 1.88 1.67 -0.26
CA ILE A 147 3.01 0.95 -0.86
C ILE A 147 4.17 1.93 -0.96
N MET A 148 5.24 1.67 -0.22
CA MET A 148 6.47 2.47 -0.19
C MET A 148 7.54 1.79 -1.03
N TYR A 149 8.18 2.51 -1.94
CA TYR A 149 9.21 2.00 -2.83
C TYR A 149 10.58 2.13 -2.16
N LEU A 150 11.30 1.00 -2.05
CA LEU A 150 12.60 0.95 -1.36
C LEU A 150 13.80 1.13 -2.30
N ASN A 151 13.56 1.04 -3.60
CA ASN A 151 14.58 1.29 -4.61
C ASN A 151 13.94 1.78 -5.92
N ASP A 152 14.77 2.36 -6.77
CA ASP A 152 14.43 2.61 -8.16
C ASP A 152 14.41 1.30 -8.93
N VAL A 153 13.51 1.18 -9.89
CA VAL A 153 13.46 0.03 -10.81
C VAL A 153 13.85 0.50 -12.19
N GLU A 154 14.82 -0.18 -12.77
CA GLU A 154 15.39 0.22 -14.07
C GLU A 154 14.36 0.15 -15.19
N GLN A 155 13.54 -0.92 -15.24
CA GLN A 155 12.47 -1.07 -16.22
C GLN A 155 11.35 -1.99 -15.72
N GLY A 156 10.09 -1.56 -15.89
CA GLY A 156 8.90 -2.26 -15.42
C GLY A 156 8.64 -2.06 -13.94
N GLY A 157 7.84 -2.94 -13.36
CA GLY A 157 7.56 -2.93 -11.92
C GLY A 157 6.61 -1.82 -11.43
N GLU A 158 5.95 -1.09 -12.32
CA GLU A 158 5.00 -0.04 -11.96
C GLU A 158 3.87 -0.60 -11.07
N THR A 159 3.38 0.21 -10.13
CA THR A 159 2.09 -0.04 -9.50
C THR A 159 1.02 0.53 -10.41
N PHE A 160 0.13 -0.30 -10.95
CA PHE A 160 -0.86 0.12 -11.94
C PHE A 160 -2.30 -0.06 -11.45
N PHE A 161 -3.18 0.83 -11.92
CA PHE A 161 -4.62 0.83 -11.69
C PHE A 161 -5.32 0.72 -13.05
N PRO A 162 -5.65 -0.51 -13.53
CA PRO A 162 -6.05 -0.73 -14.92
C PRO A 162 -7.37 -0.05 -15.28
N LYS A 163 -8.31 0.08 -14.34
CA LYS A 163 -9.59 0.76 -14.57
C LYS A 163 -9.47 2.28 -14.69
N LEU A 164 -8.33 2.84 -14.28
CA LEU A 164 -8.05 4.29 -14.31
C LEU A 164 -7.04 4.67 -15.39
N ASN A 165 -6.42 3.70 -16.09
CA ASN A 165 -5.28 3.92 -16.97
C ASN A 165 -4.17 4.73 -16.27
N PHE A 166 -3.94 4.44 -14.98
CA PHE A 166 -2.99 5.14 -14.14
C PHE A 166 -1.93 4.18 -13.61
N SER A 167 -0.68 4.59 -13.63
CA SER A 167 0.43 3.85 -13.07
C SER A 167 1.44 4.75 -12.37
N VAL A 168 2.13 4.19 -11.40
CA VAL A 168 3.16 4.85 -10.61
C VAL A 168 4.46 4.08 -10.77
N SER A 169 5.47 4.72 -11.35
CA SER A 169 6.82 4.15 -11.48
C SER A 169 7.49 4.10 -10.10
N PRO A 170 8.12 2.98 -9.73
CA PRO A 170 8.85 2.88 -8.48
C PRO A 170 10.02 3.87 -8.44
N GLN A 171 10.05 4.72 -7.44
CA GLN A 171 11.18 5.60 -7.12
C GLN A 171 11.49 5.51 -5.63
N LYS A 172 12.76 5.35 -5.29
CA LYS A 172 13.23 5.16 -3.92
C LYS A 172 12.72 6.29 -3.00
N GLY A 173 12.15 5.91 -1.86
CA GLY A 173 11.60 6.84 -0.88
C GLY A 173 10.19 7.38 -1.16
N MET A 174 9.63 7.12 -2.35
CA MET A 174 8.25 7.48 -2.69
C MET A 174 7.25 6.43 -2.20
N ALA A 175 5.97 6.79 -2.21
CA ALA A 175 4.87 5.87 -1.92
C ALA A 175 3.61 6.18 -2.72
N VAL A 176 2.75 5.19 -2.86
CA VAL A 176 1.36 5.36 -3.29
C VAL A 176 0.42 4.90 -2.16
N TYR A 177 -0.52 5.77 -1.81
CA TYR A 177 -1.57 5.53 -0.82
C TYR A 177 -2.92 5.49 -1.51
N PHE A 178 -3.83 4.59 -1.08
CA PHE A 178 -5.20 4.51 -1.60
C PHE A 178 -6.16 3.90 -0.58
N GLU A 179 -7.45 4.27 -0.69
CA GLU A 179 -8.52 3.86 0.22
C GLU A 179 -9.56 2.98 -0.46
N TYR A 180 -10.24 2.15 0.37
CA TYR A 180 -11.37 1.30 0.00
C TYR A 180 -12.62 1.71 0.77
N PHE A 181 -13.73 0.97 0.53
CA PHE A 181 -14.97 1.13 1.27
C PHE A 181 -15.66 2.47 1.11
N TYR A 182 -15.75 2.90 -0.12
CA TYR A 182 -16.79 3.84 -0.48
C TYR A 182 -18.15 3.14 -0.44
N ASN A 183 -19.21 3.84 0.01
CA ASN A 183 -20.58 3.37 -0.12
C ASN A 183 -20.97 3.18 -1.62
N ASP A 184 -20.18 3.73 -2.51
CA ASP A 184 -20.27 3.52 -3.95
C ASP A 184 -19.37 2.37 -4.40
N LYS A 185 -19.98 1.23 -4.74
CA LYS A 185 -19.26 0.05 -5.24
C LYS A 185 -18.46 0.32 -6.51
N LYS A 186 -18.94 1.25 -7.38
CA LYS A 186 -18.24 1.57 -8.63
C LYS A 186 -16.92 2.29 -8.37
N LEU A 187 -16.89 3.21 -7.41
CA LEU A 187 -15.66 3.87 -6.99
C LEU A 187 -14.69 2.87 -6.37
N ASN A 188 -15.18 1.98 -5.51
CA ASN A 188 -14.35 0.97 -4.88
C ASN A 188 -13.74 0.00 -5.90
N GLU A 189 -14.49 -0.37 -6.96
CA GLU A 189 -13.97 -1.19 -8.06
C GLU A 189 -12.84 -0.53 -8.84
N LEU A 190 -12.73 0.80 -8.84
CA LEU A 190 -11.64 1.54 -9.48
C LEU A 190 -10.30 1.38 -8.74
N THR A 191 -10.31 0.88 -7.49
CA THR A 191 -9.10 0.59 -6.71
C THR A 191 -8.43 -0.74 -7.10
N LEU A 192 -8.97 -1.47 -8.09
CA LEU A 192 -8.29 -2.63 -8.67
C LEU A 192 -6.89 -2.22 -9.10
N HIS A 193 -5.85 -2.89 -8.59
CA HIS A 193 -4.46 -2.53 -8.82
C HIS A 193 -3.57 -3.77 -8.90
N GLY A 194 -2.34 -3.58 -9.41
CA GLY A 194 -1.34 -4.64 -9.50
C GLY A 194 0.06 -4.07 -9.55
N GLY A 195 1.04 -4.96 -9.54
CA GLY A 195 2.44 -4.66 -9.82
C GLY A 195 2.83 -5.26 -11.15
N ALA A 196 3.17 -4.42 -12.13
CA ALA A 196 3.63 -4.83 -13.44
C ALA A 196 4.88 -5.72 -13.34
N PRO A 197 5.14 -6.59 -14.33
CA PRO A 197 6.35 -7.39 -14.36
C PRO A 197 7.60 -6.50 -14.27
N VAL A 198 8.54 -6.88 -13.42
CA VAL A 198 9.90 -6.31 -13.47
C VAL A 198 10.57 -6.81 -14.76
N ILE A 199 11.10 -5.91 -15.55
CA ILE A 199 11.80 -6.25 -16.81
C ILE A 199 13.30 -6.29 -16.56
N THR A 200 13.84 -5.23 -15.96
CA THR A 200 15.28 -5.13 -15.65
C THR A 200 15.45 -4.62 -14.20
N GLY A 201 16.44 -5.16 -13.50
CA GLY A 201 16.71 -4.84 -12.10
C GLY A 201 15.86 -5.66 -11.13
N GLU A 202 15.69 -5.14 -9.94
CA GLU A 202 14.85 -5.72 -8.88
C GLU A 202 13.88 -4.66 -8.37
N LYS A 203 12.72 -5.07 -7.88
CA LYS A 203 11.80 -4.17 -7.17
C LYS A 203 11.66 -4.61 -5.73
N TRP A 204 11.90 -3.66 -4.82
CA TRP A 204 11.66 -3.83 -3.40
C TRP A 204 10.61 -2.82 -2.93
N VAL A 205 9.61 -3.28 -2.20
CA VAL A 205 8.57 -2.42 -1.62
C VAL A 205 8.28 -2.83 -0.19
N ALA A 206 7.87 -1.85 0.62
CA ALA A 206 7.27 -2.04 1.92
C ALA A 206 5.78 -1.69 1.83
N THR A 207 4.90 -2.60 2.21
CA THR A 207 3.45 -2.40 2.16
C THR A 207 2.87 -2.46 3.57
N GLN A 208 2.00 -1.49 3.88
CA GLN A 208 1.20 -1.48 5.09
C GLN A 208 -0.28 -1.42 4.73
N TRP A 209 -1.07 -2.33 5.29
CA TRP A 209 -2.53 -2.30 5.23
C TRP A 209 -3.09 -1.87 6.56
N MET A 210 -4.12 -1.04 6.53
CA MET A 210 -4.88 -0.65 7.71
C MET A 210 -6.28 -1.26 7.69
N ARG A 211 -6.75 -1.72 8.85
CA ARG A 211 -8.07 -2.30 9.07
C ARG A 211 -9.00 -1.31 9.76
N ARG A 212 -10.31 -1.62 9.79
CA ARG A 212 -11.30 -0.81 10.50
C ARG A 212 -11.05 -0.73 11.99
N GLN A 213 -10.58 -1.80 12.57
CA GLN A 213 -10.40 -1.96 14.01
C GLN A 213 -9.07 -2.66 14.27
N LYS A 214 -8.64 -2.57 15.51
CA LYS A 214 -7.50 -3.32 16.02
C LYS A 214 -7.76 -4.83 16.00
#